data_22adcc1ed47948e6de9af0eca97bc09d
#
_entry.id   22adcc1ed47948e6de9af0eca97bc09d
#
_cell.length_a   1.000
_cell.length_b   1.000
_cell.length_c   1.000
_cell.angle_alpha   90.00
_cell.angle_beta   90.00
_cell.angle_gamma   90.00
#
_symmetry.space_group_name_H-M   'P 1'
#
loop_
_entity.id
_entity.type
_entity.pdbx_description
1 polymer ?
#
loop_
_entity_poly.entity_id
_entity_poly.type
_entity_poly.pdbx_seq_one_letter_code
_entity_poly.pdbx_strand_id
1 'polypeptide(L)'
;MPPIGQIDSHQHFWRLERGDYGWLTPALKPLHRDFGPADLAPFLARHGIAGTVLVQAAATVAETEFMLGIATETAFVKGVVGWVDFESTVAPAEIDRLVAHPKLKGFRPMIQDIPDPEWMLCAAIGPAIARLQHLGLTFDALVKPPHLAPLRQFLPLYPELWVVIDHGAKPDIAHGQFEDWAQEMRELADDPRVYCKISGLVTEAAPGWRPEDLTRYLDLLLEAFGPRRLMWGSDWPVVDLAGGYDRWRIAALDYLARLGEEERAAILGGTAAEFYRL
;
A
#
# COMPACT_ATOMS: atom_id res chain seq x y z
N MET A 1 -15.07 17.66 13.80
CA MET A 1 -15.31 16.29 13.32
C MET A 1 -14.97 15.33 14.46
N PRO A 2 -15.66 14.19 14.63
CA PRO A 2 -15.18 13.18 15.56
C PRO A 2 -13.76 12.78 15.15
N PRO A 3 -12.90 12.40 16.10
CA PRO A 3 -11.54 11.95 15.76
C PRO A 3 -11.62 10.78 14.77
N ILE A 4 -10.89 10.90 13.66
CA ILE A 4 -10.73 9.81 12.71
C ILE A 4 -10.11 8.66 13.48
N GLY A 5 -10.80 7.52 13.55
CA GLY A 5 -10.27 6.32 14.22
C GLY A 5 -9.04 5.79 13.50
N GLN A 6 -8.34 4.86 14.13
CA GLN A 6 -7.18 4.23 13.52
C GLN A 6 -7.59 3.47 12.23
N ILE A 7 -6.76 3.58 11.20
CA ILE A 7 -6.97 2.96 9.88
C ILE A 7 -5.78 2.06 9.56
N ASP A 8 -6.05 0.83 9.17
CA ASP A 8 -5.09 -0.04 8.51
C ASP A 8 -5.09 0.30 7.01
N SER A 9 -4.06 1.01 6.55
CA SER A 9 -4.01 1.55 5.20
C SER A 9 -3.66 0.54 4.11
N HIS A 10 -3.39 -0.72 4.48
CA HIS A 10 -2.98 -1.73 3.52
C HIS A 10 -3.26 -3.15 4.04
N GLN A 11 -4.28 -3.80 3.49
CA GLN A 11 -4.59 -5.21 3.72
C GLN A 11 -5.23 -5.84 2.48
N HIS A 12 -5.29 -7.18 2.43
CA HIS A 12 -5.80 -7.93 1.30
C HIS A 12 -6.82 -8.96 1.74
N PHE A 13 -7.76 -9.27 0.83
CA PHE A 13 -8.62 -10.45 0.90
C PHE A 13 -8.53 -11.20 -0.42
N TRP A 14 -8.58 -12.52 -0.37
CA TRP A 14 -8.60 -13.34 -1.57
C TRP A 14 -9.35 -14.64 -1.38
N ARG A 15 -9.72 -15.26 -2.48
CA ARG A 15 -10.28 -16.62 -2.56
C ARG A 15 -9.52 -17.41 -3.61
N LEU A 16 -8.99 -18.57 -3.23
CA LEU A 16 -8.18 -19.43 -4.12
C LEU A 16 -8.97 -19.89 -5.34
N GLU A 17 -10.27 -20.13 -5.20
CA GLU A 17 -11.14 -20.57 -6.29
C GLU A 17 -11.20 -19.60 -7.49
N ARG A 18 -10.83 -18.32 -7.29
CA ARG A 18 -10.76 -17.33 -8.36
C ARG A 18 -9.66 -17.64 -9.38
N GLY A 19 -8.57 -18.27 -8.96
CA GLY A 19 -7.49 -18.73 -9.84
C GLY A 19 -6.63 -17.62 -10.46
N ASP A 20 -6.81 -16.34 -10.10
CA ASP A 20 -6.09 -15.19 -10.65
C ASP A 20 -4.88 -14.74 -9.82
N TYR A 21 -4.60 -15.40 -8.69
CA TYR A 21 -3.43 -15.11 -7.82
C TYR A 21 -2.23 -15.96 -8.19
N GLY A 22 -1.60 -15.70 -9.34
CA GLY A 22 -0.50 -16.52 -9.86
C GLY A 22 0.72 -16.64 -8.93
N TRP A 23 0.93 -15.66 -8.05
CA TRP A 23 2.01 -15.66 -7.06
C TRP A 23 1.72 -16.54 -5.83
N LEU A 24 0.43 -16.80 -5.56
CA LEU A 24 -0.03 -17.52 -4.37
C LEU A 24 0.02 -19.03 -4.59
N THR A 25 1.19 -19.62 -4.41
CA THR A 25 1.42 -21.05 -4.63
C THR A 25 1.28 -21.86 -3.36
N PRO A 26 1.07 -23.20 -3.45
CA PRO A 26 1.03 -24.09 -2.28
C PRO A 26 2.30 -24.09 -1.41
N ALA A 27 3.43 -23.57 -1.93
CA ALA A 27 4.66 -23.41 -1.16
C ALA A 27 4.53 -22.32 -0.09
N LEU A 28 3.67 -21.32 -0.31
CA LEU A 28 3.35 -20.25 0.65
C LEU A 28 2.28 -20.71 1.65
N LYS A 29 2.55 -21.82 2.37
CA LYS A 29 1.57 -22.51 3.25
C LYS A 29 0.75 -21.59 4.15
N PRO A 30 1.29 -20.55 4.83
CA PRO A 30 0.51 -19.67 5.69
C PRO A 30 -0.55 -18.87 4.90
N LEU A 31 -0.29 -18.58 3.62
CA LEU A 31 -1.12 -17.74 2.75
C LEU A 31 -2.04 -18.55 1.83
N HIS A 32 -1.74 -19.82 1.59
CA HIS A 32 -2.46 -20.64 0.61
C HIS A 32 -3.79 -21.17 1.15
N ARG A 33 -4.68 -20.26 1.48
CA ARG A 33 -6.08 -20.47 1.86
C ARG A 33 -6.88 -19.21 1.55
N ASP A 34 -8.19 -19.27 1.68
CA ASP A 34 -9.05 -18.10 1.62
C ASP A 34 -8.84 -17.20 2.82
N PHE A 35 -8.86 -15.89 2.58
CA PHE A 35 -8.87 -14.84 3.60
C PHE A 35 -9.96 -13.84 3.30
N GLY A 36 -10.76 -13.52 4.32
CA GLY A 36 -11.90 -12.61 4.19
C GLY A 36 -12.12 -11.73 5.40
N PRO A 37 -13.18 -10.91 5.38
CA PRO A 37 -13.48 -9.96 6.46
C PRO A 37 -13.59 -10.60 7.84
N ALA A 38 -14.14 -11.82 7.94
CA ALA A 38 -14.29 -12.52 9.21
C ALA A 38 -12.95 -12.93 9.84
N ASP A 39 -11.92 -13.16 9.02
CA ASP A 39 -10.57 -13.50 9.50
C ASP A 39 -9.85 -12.27 10.05
N LEU A 40 -10.05 -11.08 9.46
CA LEU A 40 -9.41 -9.83 9.86
C LEU A 40 -10.10 -9.15 11.05
N ALA A 41 -11.43 -9.23 11.13
CA ALA A 41 -12.22 -8.51 12.13
C ALA A 41 -11.73 -8.69 13.59
N PRO A 42 -11.29 -9.88 14.04
CA PRO A 42 -10.77 -10.05 15.41
C PRO A 42 -9.52 -9.24 15.70
N PHE A 43 -8.62 -9.04 14.71
CA PHE A 43 -7.42 -8.21 14.86
C PHE A 43 -7.82 -6.73 14.96
N LEU A 44 -8.75 -6.27 14.10
CA LEU A 44 -9.22 -4.89 14.14
C LEU A 44 -9.84 -4.55 15.49
N ALA A 45 -10.69 -5.45 16.02
CA ALA A 45 -11.33 -5.28 17.33
C ALA A 45 -10.29 -5.23 18.46
N ARG A 46 -9.29 -6.13 18.45
CA ARG A 46 -8.22 -6.20 19.46
C ARG A 46 -7.40 -4.93 19.51
N HIS A 47 -7.10 -4.33 18.36
CA HIS A 47 -6.21 -3.18 18.24
C HIS A 47 -6.95 -1.84 18.11
N GLY A 48 -8.30 -1.82 18.21
CA GLY A 48 -9.09 -0.61 18.12
C GLY A 48 -9.02 0.08 16.76
N ILE A 49 -8.89 -0.70 15.67
CA ILE A 49 -8.82 -0.19 14.30
C ILE A 49 -10.23 -0.02 13.77
N ALA A 50 -10.57 1.20 13.35
CA ALA A 50 -11.91 1.59 12.95
C ALA A 50 -12.21 1.32 11.46
N GLY A 51 -11.17 1.15 10.65
CA GLY A 51 -11.34 0.92 9.23
C GLY A 51 -10.09 0.45 8.52
N THR A 52 -10.26 -0.01 7.28
CA THR A 52 -9.16 -0.51 6.45
C THR A 52 -9.25 0.00 5.02
N VAL A 53 -8.11 0.01 4.33
CA VAL A 53 -8.02 0.11 2.87
C VAL A 53 -7.71 -1.29 2.33
N LEU A 54 -8.63 -1.81 1.51
CA LEU A 54 -8.49 -3.10 0.83
C LEU A 54 -7.74 -2.90 -0.48
N VAL A 55 -6.59 -3.53 -0.61
CA VAL A 55 -5.69 -3.36 -1.76
C VAL A 55 -5.68 -4.62 -2.60
N GLN A 56 -5.63 -4.48 -3.92
CA GLN A 56 -5.59 -5.60 -4.86
C GLN A 56 -4.37 -6.52 -4.62
N ALA A 57 -4.54 -7.80 -4.87
CA ALA A 57 -3.49 -8.83 -4.79
C ALA A 57 -3.33 -9.62 -6.11
N ALA A 58 -4.19 -9.39 -7.09
CA ALA A 58 -4.10 -9.93 -8.44
C ALA A 58 -4.25 -8.83 -9.51
N ALA A 59 -3.54 -8.97 -10.62
CA ALA A 59 -3.55 -8.02 -11.73
C ALA A 59 -4.75 -8.29 -12.66
N THR A 60 -5.99 -8.18 -12.12
CA THR A 60 -7.23 -8.36 -12.89
C THR A 60 -8.31 -7.35 -12.51
N VAL A 61 -9.08 -6.89 -13.48
CA VAL A 61 -10.28 -6.07 -13.25
C VAL A 61 -11.31 -6.85 -12.43
N ALA A 62 -11.41 -8.14 -12.67
CA ALA A 62 -12.33 -9.02 -11.94
C ALA A 62 -12.04 -9.05 -10.43
N GLU A 63 -10.76 -8.90 -10.00
CA GLU A 63 -10.44 -8.77 -8.59
C GLU A 63 -10.87 -7.40 -8.05
N THR A 64 -10.69 -6.33 -8.81
CA THR A 64 -11.21 -5.02 -8.40
C THR A 64 -12.71 -5.07 -8.13
N GLU A 65 -13.48 -5.70 -9.00
CA GLU A 65 -14.94 -5.90 -8.82
C GLU A 65 -15.25 -6.77 -7.60
N PHE A 66 -14.52 -7.85 -7.40
CA PHE A 66 -14.64 -8.72 -6.21
C PHE A 66 -14.41 -7.94 -4.90
N MET A 67 -13.36 -7.13 -4.86
CA MET A 67 -13.05 -6.29 -3.69
C MET A 67 -14.12 -5.22 -3.44
N LEU A 68 -14.65 -4.59 -4.48
CA LEU A 68 -15.74 -3.61 -4.36
C LEU A 68 -17.01 -4.27 -3.84
N GLY A 69 -17.30 -5.51 -4.26
CA GLY A 69 -18.39 -6.32 -3.70
C GLY A 69 -18.21 -6.55 -2.18
N ILE A 70 -17.03 -6.99 -1.76
CA ILE A 70 -16.72 -7.14 -0.31
C ILE A 70 -16.87 -5.81 0.42
N ALA A 71 -16.36 -4.73 -0.15
CA ALA A 71 -16.42 -3.41 0.48
C ALA A 71 -17.86 -2.91 0.66
N THR A 72 -18.78 -3.27 -0.24
CA THR A 72 -20.20 -2.93 -0.10
C THR A 72 -20.80 -3.54 1.17
N GLU A 73 -20.47 -4.78 1.46
CA GLU A 73 -21.04 -5.56 2.56
C GLU A 73 -20.26 -5.39 3.88
N THR A 74 -19.04 -4.83 3.83
CA THR A 74 -18.12 -4.75 4.96
C THR A 74 -17.92 -3.32 5.41
N ALA A 75 -18.53 -2.94 6.54
CA ALA A 75 -18.54 -1.58 7.05
C ALA A 75 -17.14 -1.03 7.40
N PHE A 76 -16.22 -1.87 7.85
CA PHE A 76 -14.86 -1.45 8.20
C PHE A 76 -13.95 -1.28 6.96
N VAL A 77 -14.28 -1.82 5.79
CA VAL A 77 -13.56 -1.49 4.54
C VAL A 77 -14.01 -0.10 4.08
N LYS A 78 -13.13 0.89 4.25
CA LYS A 78 -13.42 2.30 3.96
C LYS A 78 -13.00 2.71 2.54
N GLY A 79 -11.99 2.05 1.99
CA GLY A 79 -11.49 2.31 0.64
C GLY A 79 -11.01 1.03 -0.03
N VAL A 80 -10.98 1.05 -1.35
CA VAL A 80 -10.46 0.00 -2.21
C VAL A 80 -9.43 0.61 -3.16
N VAL A 81 -8.27 -0.02 -3.27
CA VAL A 81 -7.26 0.26 -4.27
C VAL A 81 -7.27 -0.90 -5.26
N GLY A 82 -7.78 -0.64 -6.46
CA GLY A 82 -8.01 -1.65 -7.48
C GLY A 82 -6.84 -1.81 -8.45
N TRP A 83 -7.12 -2.51 -9.53
CA TRP A 83 -6.23 -2.69 -10.68
C TRP A 83 -6.99 -2.55 -11.99
N VAL A 84 -6.33 -1.97 -12.99
CA VAL A 84 -6.69 -2.03 -14.41
C VAL A 84 -5.44 -2.33 -15.21
N ASP A 85 -5.60 -2.80 -16.45
CA ASP A 85 -4.50 -2.91 -17.40
C ASP A 85 -4.13 -1.51 -17.90
N PHE A 86 -3.12 -0.89 -17.29
CA PHE A 86 -2.71 0.49 -17.59
C PHE A 86 -2.22 0.70 -19.03
N GLU A 87 -1.76 -0.35 -19.70
CA GLU A 87 -1.29 -0.28 -21.10
C GLU A 87 -2.44 -0.44 -22.09
N SER A 88 -3.61 -0.87 -21.63
CA SER A 88 -4.76 -1.07 -22.46
C SER A 88 -5.36 0.27 -22.93
N THR A 89 -5.71 0.35 -24.21
CA THR A 89 -6.40 1.51 -24.77
C THR A 89 -7.80 1.73 -24.18
N VAL A 90 -8.38 0.71 -23.53
CA VAL A 90 -9.68 0.81 -22.84
C VAL A 90 -9.55 1.13 -21.35
N ALA A 91 -8.34 1.23 -20.81
CA ALA A 91 -8.12 1.53 -19.39
C ALA A 91 -8.87 2.77 -18.89
N PRO A 92 -8.90 3.92 -19.60
CA PRO A 92 -9.66 5.07 -19.15
C PRO A 92 -11.15 4.79 -18.99
N ALA A 93 -11.75 4.03 -19.89
CA ALA A 93 -13.17 3.66 -19.82
C ALA A 93 -13.45 2.67 -18.67
N GLU A 94 -12.54 1.73 -18.40
CA GLU A 94 -12.64 0.83 -17.25
C GLU A 94 -12.52 1.61 -15.92
N ILE A 95 -11.63 2.59 -15.84
CA ILE A 95 -11.51 3.48 -14.68
C ILE A 95 -12.82 4.23 -14.44
N ASP A 96 -13.41 4.79 -15.52
CA ASP A 96 -14.71 5.50 -15.45
C ASP A 96 -15.84 4.62 -14.96
N ARG A 97 -15.86 3.38 -15.38
CA ARG A 97 -16.86 2.39 -14.93
C ARG A 97 -16.69 2.05 -13.46
N LEU A 98 -15.45 1.82 -13.02
CA LEU A 98 -15.16 1.37 -11.66
C LEU A 98 -15.30 2.49 -10.62
N VAL A 99 -14.96 3.75 -10.97
CA VAL A 99 -15.08 4.89 -10.07
C VAL A 99 -16.51 5.24 -9.67
N ALA A 100 -17.50 4.70 -10.37
CA ALA A 100 -18.91 4.81 -9.96
C ALA A 100 -19.16 4.21 -8.56
N HIS A 101 -18.26 3.32 -8.11
CA HIS A 101 -18.33 2.79 -6.74
C HIS A 101 -17.64 3.75 -5.75
N PRO A 102 -18.35 4.29 -4.72
CA PRO A 102 -17.84 5.37 -3.86
C PRO A 102 -16.62 4.98 -3.01
N LYS A 103 -16.40 3.69 -2.78
CA LYS A 103 -15.25 3.19 -2.04
C LYS A 103 -14.00 2.95 -2.90
N LEU A 104 -14.06 3.06 -4.23
CA LEU A 104 -12.86 3.04 -5.05
C LEU A 104 -12.07 4.34 -4.81
N LYS A 105 -10.80 4.21 -4.42
CA LYS A 105 -9.97 5.36 -4.05
C LYS A 105 -8.76 5.54 -4.94
N GLY A 106 -8.26 4.46 -5.53
CA GLY A 106 -7.07 4.49 -6.36
C GLY A 106 -6.81 3.18 -7.06
N PHE A 107 -5.66 3.13 -7.72
CA PHE A 107 -5.22 1.94 -8.44
C PHE A 107 -3.75 1.63 -8.16
N ARG A 108 -3.43 0.33 -8.19
CA ARG A 108 -2.09 -0.19 -7.95
C ARG A 108 -1.67 -1.14 -9.07
N PRO A 109 -0.84 -0.72 -10.01
CA PRO A 109 -0.16 -1.65 -10.91
C PRO A 109 0.85 -2.51 -10.14
N MET A 110 1.05 -3.76 -10.59
CA MET A 110 2.01 -4.70 -9.98
C MET A 110 3.43 -4.43 -10.47
N ILE A 111 3.93 -3.20 -10.32
CA ILE A 111 5.21 -2.73 -10.90
C ILE A 111 6.38 -3.62 -10.49
N GLN A 112 6.40 -4.07 -9.25
CA GLN A 112 7.46 -4.94 -8.72
C GLN A 112 7.66 -6.24 -9.48
N ASP A 113 6.64 -6.69 -10.23
CA ASP A 113 6.61 -7.96 -10.97
C ASP A 113 6.74 -7.75 -12.50
N ILE A 114 6.83 -6.48 -12.94
CA ILE A 114 7.06 -6.11 -14.33
C ILE A 114 8.55 -6.15 -14.60
N PRO A 115 9.03 -6.89 -15.64
CA PRO A 115 10.47 -7.05 -15.90
C PRO A 115 11.21 -5.76 -16.22
N ASP A 116 10.52 -4.79 -16.84
CA ASP A 116 11.09 -3.49 -17.19
C ASP A 116 11.01 -2.52 -16.01
N PRO A 117 12.10 -2.13 -15.37
CA PRO A 117 12.07 -1.18 -14.26
C PRO A 117 11.64 0.24 -14.67
N GLU A 118 11.73 0.57 -15.95
CA GLU A 118 11.31 1.86 -16.54
C GLU A 118 9.84 1.84 -17.02
N TRP A 119 9.10 0.78 -16.78
CA TRP A 119 7.70 0.63 -17.22
C TRP A 119 6.82 1.86 -16.92
N MET A 120 7.02 2.53 -15.79
CA MET A 120 6.28 3.74 -15.43
C MET A 120 6.50 4.91 -16.40
N LEU A 121 7.56 4.89 -17.20
CA LEU A 121 7.88 5.90 -18.21
C LEU A 121 7.32 5.53 -19.59
N CYS A 122 6.67 4.37 -19.73
CA CYS A 122 6.07 3.93 -20.97
C CYS A 122 4.91 4.85 -21.37
N ALA A 123 4.92 5.32 -22.61
CA ALA A 123 3.86 6.19 -23.11
C ALA A 123 2.47 5.54 -23.12
N ALA A 124 2.41 4.20 -23.19
CA ALA A 124 1.15 3.46 -23.24
C ALA A 124 0.30 3.65 -21.98
N ILE A 125 0.91 3.84 -20.81
CA ILE A 125 0.16 4.04 -19.54
C ILE A 125 -0.40 5.47 -19.40
N GLY A 126 0.09 6.41 -20.20
CA GLY A 126 -0.24 7.84 -20.10
C GLY A 126 -1.75 8.14 -20.05
N PRO A 127 -2.58 7.57 -20.93
CA PRO A 127 -4.03 7.81 -20.90
C PRO A 127 -4.70 7.35 -19.59
N ALA A 128 -4.29 6.21 -19.03
CA ALA A 128 -4.82 5.72 -17.77
C ALA A 128 -4.40 6.62 -16.59
N ILE A 129 -3.12 7.01 -16.51
CA ILE A 129 -2.61 7.89 -15.45
C ILE A 129 -3.27 9.28 -15.51
N ALA A 130 -3.40 9.85 -16.72
CA ALA A 130 -4.10 11.13 -16.90
C ALA A 130 -5.57 11.02 -16.43
N ARG A 131 -6.21 9.86 -16.61
CA ARG A 131 -7.58 9.64 -16.13
C ARG A 131 -7.64 9.56 -14.60
N LEU A 132 -6.68 8.88 -13.93
CA LEU A 132 -6.59 8.89 -12.47
C LEU A 132 -6.47 10.32 -11.94
N GLN A 133 -5.55 11.10 -12.51
CA GLN A 133 -5.32 12.49 -12.13
C GLN A 133 -6.59 13.34 -12.28
N HIS A 134 -7.28 13.25 -13.42
CA HIS A 134 -8.52 13.98 -13.68
C HIS A 134 -9.64 13.66 -12.68
N LEU A 135 -9.74 12.40 -12.26
CA LEU A 135 -10.75 11.93 -11.29
C LEU A 135 -10.30 12.12 -9.83
N GLY A 136 -9.07 12.56 -9.63
CA GLY A 136 -8.45 12.68 -8.31
C GLY A 136 -8.29 11.34 -7.59
N LEU A 137 -8.11 10.25 -8.32
CA LEU A 137 -7.79 8.93 -7.78
C LEU A 137 -6.31 8.84 -7.44
N THR A 138 -5.96 8.00 -6.47
CA THR A 138 -4.57 7.81 -6.05
C THR A 138 -3.87 6.76 -6.89
N PHE A 139 -2.54 6.86 -6.93
CA PHE A 139 -1.65 5.86 -7.51
C PHE A 139 -0.80 5.23 -6.39
N ASP A 140 -1.03 3.95 -6.13
CA ASP A 140 -0.25 3.20 -5.17
C ASP A 140 0.94 2.55 -5.89
N ALA A 141 2.14 3.04 -5.62
CA ALA A 141 3.36 2.60 -6.27
C ALA A 141 3.95 1.36 -5.56
N LEU A 142 3.61 0.17 -6.04
CA LEU A 142 4.19 -1.09 -5.57
C LEU A 142 5.55 -1.30 -6.24
N VAL A 143 6.58 -0.68 -5.68
CA VAL A 143 7.92 -0.58 -6.24
C VAL A 143 8.98 -1.24 -5.35
N LYS A 144 10.13 -1.53 -5.92
CA LYS A 144 11.37 -1.97 -5.26
C LYS A 144 12.48 -0.96 -5.55
N PRO A 145 13.65 -1.03 -4.89
CA PRO A 145 14.73 -0.06 -5.10
C PRO A 145 15.08 0.26 -6.56
N PRO A 146 15.13 -0.70 -7.50
CA PRO A 146 15.43 -0.38 -8.91
C PRO A 146 14.41 0.53 -9.61
N HIS A 147 13.19 0.65 -9.07
CA HIS A 147 12.11 1.47 -9.65
C HIS A 147 12.07 2.90 -9.09
N LEU A 148 12.90 3.25 -8.09
CA LEU A 148 12.82 4.54 -7.41
C LEU A 148 13.26 5.70 -8.31
N ALA A 149 14.39 5.55 -9.03
CA ALA A 149 14.82 6.54 -9.99
C ALA A 149 13.83 6.73 -11.17
N PRO A 150 13.26 5.67 -11.78
CA PRO A 150 12.13 5.79 -12.69
C PRO A 150 10.89 6.47 -12.10
N LEU A 151 10.52 6.17 -10.85
CA LEU A 151 9.39 6.82 -10.19
C LEU A 151 9.62 8.33 -10.03
N ARG A 152 10.84 8.74 -9.68
CA ARG A 152 11.20 10.15 -9.59
C ARG A 152 11.10 10.87 -10.94
N GLN A 153 11.41 10.19 -12.04
CA GLN A 153 11.23 10.72 -13.40
C GLN A 153 9.75 10.75 -13.83
N PHE A 154 8.95 9.82 -13.33
CA PHE A 154 7.51 9.73 -13.60
C PHE A 154 6.70 10.88 -12.97
N LEU A 155 7.02 11.29 -11.75
CA LEU A 155 6.24 12.29 -11.00
C LEU A 155 6.06 13.62 -11.73
N PRO A 156 7.08 14.24 -12.37
CA PRO A 156 6.93 15.50 -13.09
C PRO A 156 6.02 15.41 -14.33
N LEU A 157 5.83 14.21 -14.89
CA LEU A 157 4.94 14.00 -16.03
C LEU A 157 3.45 14.13 -15.64
N TYR A 158 3.15 13.94 -14.34
CA TYR A 158 1.78 13.93 -13.82
C TYR A 158 1.67 14.80 -12.55
N PRO A 159 1.72 16.12 -12.68
CA PRO A 159 1.90 17.06 -11.56
C PRO A 159 0.72 17.17 -10.59
N GLU A 160 -0.42 16.59 -10.88
CA GLU A 160 -1.59 16.58 -9.98
C GLU A 160 -1.88 15.18 -9.41
N LEU A 161 -1.07 14.18 -9.76
CA LEU A 161 -1.24 12.81 -9.28
C LEU A 161 -0.77 12.68 -7.83
N TRP A 162 -1.62 12.12 -6.97
CA TRP A 162 -1.27 11.75 -5.60
C TRP A 162 -0.72 10.32 -5.59
N VAL A 163 0.49 10.18 -5.10
CA VAL A 163 1.22 8.90 -5.12
C VAL A 163 1.54 8.45 -3.71
N VAL A 164 1.33 7.17 -3.41
CA VAL A 164 1.84 6.56 -2.20
C VAL A 164 2.77 5.38 -2.54
N ILE A 165 3.95 5.40 -1.96
CA ILE A 165 4.93 4.31 -2.09
C ILE A 165 4.55 3.20 -1.12
N ASP A 166 4.23 2.01 -1.64
CA ASP A 166 3.93 0.84 -0.82
C ASP A 166 5.19 0.29 -0.14
N HIS A 167 5.06 -0.11 1.12
CA HIS A 167 6.05 -0.90 1.87
C HIS A 167 7.45 -0.25 1.96
N GLY A 168 7.50 1.10 2.01
CA GLY A 168 8.78 1.81 1.99
C GLY A 168 9.63 1.48 0.76
N ALA A 169 9.02 1.09 -0.38
CA ALA A 169 9.70 0.61 -1.58
C ALA A 169 10.52 -0.68 -1.35
N LYS A 170 10.17 -1.49 -0.35
CA LYS A 170 10.74 -2.82 -0.11
C LYS A 170 12.27 -2.83 -0.09
N PRO A 171 12.92 -2.10 0.83
CA PRO A 171 14.38 -2.15 0.99
C PRO A 171 14.84 -3.56 1.36
N ASP A 172 15.99 -3.99 0.87
CA ASP A 172 16.57 -5.29 1.21
C ASP A 172 17.15 -5.28 2.64
N ILE A 173 16.24 -5.35 3.62
CA ILE A 173 16.56 -5.31 5.05
C ILE A 173 17.35 -6.54 5.46
N ALA A 174 17.02 -7.71 4.89
CA ALA A 174 17.68 -8.98 5.22
C ALA A 174 19.19 -8.93 4.97
N HIS A 175 19.63 -8.22 3.93
CA HIS A 175 21.05 -8.06 3.58
C HIS A 175 21.63 -6.69 4.01
N GLY A 176 20.84 -5.89 4.70
CA GLY A 176 21.28 -4.60 5.21
C GLY A 176 21.56 -3.54 4.15
N GLN A 177 20.95 -3.64 2.96
CA GLN A 177 21.04 -2.62 1.93
C GLN A 177 20.31 -1.36 2.36
N PHE A 178 20.99 -0.22 2.35
CA PHE A 178 20.42 1.00 2.92
C PHE A 178 20.71 2.27 2.13
N GLU A 179 21.98 2.56 1.81
CA GLU A 179 22.41 3.91 1.40
C GLU A 179 21.75 4.37 0.09
N ASP A 180 21.78 3.54 -0.95
CA ASP A 180 21.20 3.89 -2.26
C ASP A 180 19.68 4.05 -2.16
N TRP A 181 19.01 3.14 -1.44
CA TRP A 181 17.58 3.23 -1.15
C TRP A 181 17.24 4.50 -0.36
N ALA A 182 18.04 4.80 0.66
CA ALA A 182 17.84 5.95 1.53
C ALA A 182 17.96 7.28 0.74
N GLN A 183 18.92 7.37 -0.17
CA GLN A 183 19.10 8.55 -1.02
C GLN A 183 17.86 8.75 -1.92
N GLU A 184 17.44 7.73 -2.65
CA GLU A 184 16.28 7.82 -3.55
C GLU A 184 14.98 8.13 -2.79
N MET A 185 14.79 7.56 -1.60
CA MET A 185 13.60 7.85 -0.77
C MET A 185 13.57 9.30 -0.28
N ARG A 186 14.72 9.90 0.06
CA ARG A 186 14.81 11.33 0.39
C ARG A 186 14.45 12.21 -0.81
N GLU A 187 15.00 11.91 -1.99
CA GLU A 187 14.73 12.64 -3.22
C GLU A 187 13.25 12.56 -3.64
N LEU A 188 12.61 11.40 -3.45
CA LEU A 188 11.18 11.22 -3.69
C LEU A 188 10.32 11.99 -2.68
N ALA A 189 10.77 12.10 -1.44
CA ALA A 189 10.07 12.82 -0.39
C ALA A 189 10.09 14.35 -0.57
N ASP A 190 10.95 14.90 -1.44
CA ASP A 190 10.95 16.32 -1.82
C ASP A 190 9.66 16.72 -2.55
N ASP A 191 8.97 15.78 -3.20
CA ASP A 191 7.65 16.04 -3.79
C ASP A 191 6.56 15.93 -2.70
N PRO A 192 5.83 17.00 -2.39
CA PRO A 192 4.83 17.02 -1.33
C PRO A 192 3.61 16.12 -1.60
N ARG A 193 3.43 15.64 -2.84
CA ARG A 193 2.34 14.73 -3.23
C ARG A 193 2.70 13.26 -3.06
N VAL A 194 3.96 12.97 -2.69
CA VAL A 194 4.44 11.62 -2.46
C VAL A 194 4.31 11.28 -0.98
N TYR A 195 3.58 10.21 -0.72
CA TYR A 195 3.34 9.60 0.58
C TYR A 195 4.04 8.24 0.65
N CYS A 196 4.14 7.67 1.84
CA CYS A 196 4.75 6.36 1.99
C CYS A 196 4.01 5.52 3.04
N LYS A 197 3.85 4.23 2.77
CA LYS A 197 3.31 3.25 3.72
C LYS A 197 4.42 2.59 4.51
N ILE A 198 4.32 2.65 5.83
CA ILE A 198 5.09 1.81 6.75
C ILE A 198 4.32 0.49 6.95
N SER A 199 4.43 -0.36 5.96
CA SER A 199 3.84 -1.70 5.87
C SER A 199 4.84 -2.63 5.18
N GLY A 200 4.68 -3.93 5.23
CA GLY A 200 5.49 -4.88 4.47
C GLY A 200 7.00 -4.92 4.76
N LEU A 201 7.54 -4.07 5.64
CA LEU A 201 8.97 -4.02 5.94
C LEU A 201 9.47 -5.30 6.62
N VAL A 202 8.62 -5.93 7.41
CA VAL A 202 8.97 -7.17 8.13
C VAL A 202 9.13 -8.37 7.20
N THR A 203 8.49 -8.36 6.02
CA THR A 203 8.63 -9.40 5.01
C THR A 203 9.91 -9.25 4.19
N GLU A 204 10.51 -8.07 4.20
CA GLU A 204 11.82 -7.79 3.58
C GLU A 204 12.99 -8.03 4.56
N ALA A 205 12.69 -8.26 5.83
CA ALA A 205 13.69 -8.59 6.85
C ALA A 205 14.02 -10.09 6.89
N ALA A 206 15.13 -10.44 7.54
CA ALA A 206 15.51 -11.85 7.72
C ALA A 206 14.49 -12.59 8.62
N PRO A 207 14.34 -13.92 8.46
CA PRO A 207 13.53 -14.72 9.37
C PRO A 207 13.93 -14.50 10.84
N GLY A 208 12.93 -14.28 11.70
CA GLY A 208 13.17 -13.99 13.12
C GLY A 208 13.56 -12.56 13.43
N TRP A 209 13.35 -11.63 12.51
CA TRP A 209 13.60 -10.19 12.64
C TRP A 209 13.26 -9.64 14.03
N ARG A 210 13.96 -8.60 14.43
CA ARG A 210 13.74 -7.86 15.68
C ARG A 210 13.40 -6.39 15.34
N PRO A 211 12.73 -5.64 16.22
CA PRO A 211 12.42 -4.22 16.00
C PRO A 211 13.65 -3.39 15.60
N GLU A 212 14.82 -3.70 16.18
CA GLU A 212 16.08 -2.99 15.90
C GLU A 212 16.51 -3.13 14.43
N ASP A 213 16.18 -4.25 13.78
CA ASP A 213 16.54 -4.49 12.37
C ASP A 213 15.79 -3.53 11.43
N LEU A 214 14.63 -3.00 11.87
CA LEU A 214 13.79 -2.08 11.13
C LEU A 214 14.09 -0.61 11.44
N THR A 215 14.69 -0.32 12.58
CA THR A 215 14.76 1.03 13.16
C THR A 215 15.33 2.05 12.19
N ARG A 216 16.47 1.80 11.56
CA ARG A 216 17.09 2.77 10.65
C ARG A 216 16.25 3.07 9.40
N TYR A 217 15.49 2.08 8.92
CA TYR A 217 14.58 2.26 7.77
C TYR A 217 13.38 3.11 8.17
N LEU A 218 12.80 2.84 9.33
CA LEU A 218 11.70 3.63 9.90
C LEU A 218 12.14 5.06 10.23
N ASP A 219 13.36 5.23 10.77
CA ASP A 219 13.95 6.54 11.05
C ASP A 219 14.08 7.38 9.79
N LEU A 220 14.60 6.79 8.71
CA LEU A 220 14.69 7.47 7.43
C LEU A 220 13.32 7.89 6.90
N LEU A 221 12.36 6.96 6.90
CA LEU A 221 11.03 7.27 6.39
C LEU A 221 10.38 8.40 7.20
N LEU A 222 10.55 8.39 8.52
CA LEU A 222 10.03 9.43 9.39
C LEU A 222 10.72 10.78 9.17
N GLU A 223 12.05 10.78 8.99
CA GLU A 223 12.84 11.97 8.67
C GLU A 223 12.42 12.58 7.32
N ALA A 224 12.31 11.74 6.28
CA ALA A 224 12.07 12.20 4.92
C ALA A 224 10.62 12.65 4.67
N PHE A 225 9.64 11.85 5.07
CA PHE A 225 8.22 12.11 4.78
C PHE A 225 7.51 12.87 5.90
N GLY A 226 7.99 12.78 7.13
CA GLY A 226 7.29 13.27 8.29
C GLY A 226 5.98 12.51 8.58
N PRO A 227 5.38 12.72 9.77
CA PRO A 227 4.22 11.93 10.22
C PRO A 227 2.96 12.15 9.36
N ARG A 228 2.85 13.29 8.68
CA ARG A 228 1.67 13.65 7.87
C ARG A 228 1.69 13.08 6.45
N ARG A 229 2.79 12.43 6.04
CA ARG A 229 2.89 11.73 4.75
C ARG A 229 3.28 10.25 4.92
N LEU A 230 3.26 9.78 6.16
CA LEU A 230 3.40 8.35 6.47
C LEU A 230 2.06 7.77 6.90
N MET A 231 1.78 6.54 6.49
CA MET A 231 0.60 5.79 6.93
C MET A 231 0.97 4.35 7.28
N TRP A 232 0.50 3.89 8.43
CA TRP A 232 0.68 2.50 8.85
C TRP A 232 -0.27 1.57 8.11
N GLY A 233 0.23 0.40 7.68
CA GLY A 233 -0.55 -0.70 7.15
C GLY A 233 -0.04 -2.04 7.66
N SER A 234 -0.94 -3.01 7.79
CA SER A 234 -0.58 -4.35 8.25
C SER A 234 0.10 -5.19 7.19
N ASP A 235 -0.28 -5.00 5.94
CA ASP A 235 -0.01 -5.92 4.83
C ASP A 235 -0.57 -7.34 5.11
N TRP A 236 -1.64 -7.41 5.89
CA TRP A 236 -2.28 -8.69 6.19
C TRP A 236 -3.07 -9.21 4.97
N PRO A 237 -3.01 -10.53 4.67
CA PRO A 237 -2.37 -11.61 5.45
C PRO A 237 -0.91 -11.86 5.09
N VAL A 238 -0.29 -11.13 4.17
CA VAL A 238 1.11 -11.33 3.74
C VAL A 238 2.08 -11.25 4.93
N VAL A 239 1.81 -10.38 5.90
CA VAL A 239 2.57 -10.25 7.15
C VAL A 239 2.66 -11.54 7.96
N ASP A 240 1.78 -12.53 7.73
CA ASP A 240 1.82 -13.83 8.41
C ASP A 240 3.08 -14.63 8.04
N LEU A 241 3.72 -14.33 6.92
CA LEU A 241 5.05 -14.87 6.58
C LEU A 241 6.16 -14.38 7.52
N ALA A 242 5.94 -13.27 8.22
CA ALA A 242 6.94 -12.61 9.06
C ALA A 242 6.50 -12.47 10.54
N GLY A 243 5.64 -13.35 11.02
CA GLY A 243 5.23 -13.38 12.43
C GLY A 243 3.85 -12.81 12.72
N GLY A 244 3.12 -12.33 11.71
CA GLY A 244 1.72 -12.03 11.77
C GLY A 244 1.36 -10.61 12.25
N TYR A 245 0.06 -10.34 12.20
CA TYR A 245 -0.54 -9.02 12.45
C TYR A 245 -0.13 -8.42 13.81
N ASP A 246 -0.33 -9.18 14.88
CA ASP A 246 -0.09 -8.70 16.25
C ASP A 246 1.37 -8.31 16.46
N ARG A 247 2.32 -9.12 15.99
CA ARG A 247 3.77 -8.85 16.14
C ARG A 247 4.17 -7.56 15.43
N TRP A 248 3.74 -7.40 14.17
CA TRP A 248 4.04 -6.18 13.42
C TRP A 248 3.35 -4.96 14.04
N ARG A 249 2.09 -5.10 14.45
CA ARG A 249 1.36 -4.01 15.08
C ARG A 249 2.02 -3.53 16.37
N ILE A 250 2.45 -4.44 17.24
CA ILE A 250 3.13 -4.12 18.51
C ILE A 250 4.46 -3.42 18.20
N ALA A 251 5.28 -3.97 17.31
CA ALA A 251 6.56 -3.36 16.95
C ALA A 251 6.39 -1.94 16.38
N ALA A 252 5.38 -1.72 15.54
CA ALA A 252 5.08 -0.39 15.02
C ALA A 252 4.64 0.57 16.12
N LEU A 253 3.78 0.15 17.05
CA LEU A 253 3.34 0.99 18.16
C LEU A 253 4.49 1.35 19.09
N ASP A 254 5.37 0.39 19.43
CA ASP A 254 6.55 0.61 20.24
C ASP A 254 7.50 1.62 19.58
N TYR A 255 7.73 1.49 18.26
CA TYR A 255 8.53 2.44 17.51
C TYR A 255 7.91 3.85 17.54
N LEU A 256 6.62 3.98 17.33
CA LEU A 256 5.90 5.24 17.29
C LEU A 256 5.70 5.87 18.68
N ALA A 257 5.89 5.14 19.78
CA ALA A 257 5.70 5.63 21.14
C ALA A 257 6.58 6.86 21.49
N ARG A 258 7.69 7.06 20.77
CA ARG A 258 8.58 8.22 20.89
C ARG A 258 8.02 9.53 20.32
N LEU A 259 6.95 9.45 19.51
CA LEU A 259 6.33 10.60 18.85
C LEU A 259 5.23 11.21 19.72
N GLY A 260 4.89 12.46 19.44
CA GLY A 260 3.73 13.13 20.02
C GLY A 260 2.40 12.46 19.63
N GLU A 261 1.34 12.73 20.39
CA GLU A 261 0.03 12.11 20.18
C GLU A 261 -0.53 12.44 18.78
N GLU A 262 -0.42 13.69 18.33
CA GLU A 262 -0.88 14.13 17.02
C GLU A 262 -0.14 13.44 15.88
N GLU A 263 1.17 13.27 16.01
CA GLU A 263 2.01 12.60 15.00
C GLU A 263 1.66 11.11 14.90
N ARG A 264 1.47 10.45 16.04
CA ARG A 264 1.01 9.06 16.08
C ARG A 264 -0.38 8.91 15.45
N ALA A 265 -1.30 9.81 15.79
CA ALA A 265 -2.65 9.79 15.23
C ALA A 265 -2.64 10.00 13.71
N ALA A 266 -1.74 10.85 13.20
CA ALA A 266 -1.55 11.02 11.76
C ALA A 266 -1.13 9.69 11.10
N ILE A 267 -0.04 9.08 11.55
CA ILE A 267 0.50 7.84 10.97
C ILE A 267 -0.49 6.66 11.10
N LEU A 268 -1.19 6.57 12.22
CA LEU A 268 -2.08 5.44 12.53
C LEU A 268 -3.49 5.56 11.92
N GLY A 269 -3.77 6.64 11.18
CA GLY A 269 -5.07 6.75 10.53
C GLY A 269 -5.33 8.07 9.82
N GLY A 270 -4.92 9.20 10.40
CA GLY A 270 -5.20 10.53 9.86
C GLY A 270 -4.70 10.71 8.43
N THR A 271 -3.44 10.35 8.18
CA THR A 271 -2.81 10.44 6.86
C THR A 271 -3.52 9.57 5.83
N ALA A 272 -3.87 8.32 6.19
CA ALA A 272 -4.60 7.44 5.27
C ALA A 272 -6.00 7.98 4.96
N ALA A 273 -6.69 8.50 5.97
CA ALA A 273 -8.03 9.08 5.79
C ALA A 273 -8.02 10.32 4.89
N GLU A 274 -7.02 11.19 5.03
CA GLU A 274 -6.82 12.36 4.17
C GLU A 274 -6.46 11.96 2.75
N PHE A 275 -5.43 11.12 2.59
CA PHE A 275 -4.91 10.70 1.30
C PHE A 275 -5.97 9.99 0.43
N TYR A 276 -6.68 9.02 1.02
CA TYR A 276 -7.72 8.26 0.32
C TYR A 276 -9.12 8.87 0.41
N ARG A 277 -9.30 9.99 1.12
CA ARG A 277 -10.62 10.63 1.34
C ARG A 277 -11.66 9.63 1.87
N LEU A 278 -11.34 8.99 3.01
CA LEU A 278 -12.14 7.92 3.63
C LEU A 278 -13.33 8.48 4.44
#